data_ed9171b50f026b0ab8177e3c5fcc845f
#
_entry.id   ed9171b50f026b0ab8177e3c5fcc845f
#
_cell.length_a   1.000
_cell.length_b   1.000
_cell.length_c   1.000
_cell.angle_alpha   90.00
_cell.angle_beta   90.00
_cell.angle_gamma   90.00
#
_symmetry.space_group_name_H-M   'P 1'
#
loop_
_entity.id
_entity.type
_entity.pdbx_description
1 polymer ?
#
loop_
_entity_poly.entity_id
_entity_poly.type
_entity_poly.pdbx_seq_one_letter_code
_entity_poly.pdbx_strand_id
1 'polypeptide(L)'
;AGPMKHEGMGHIFINANRNKRSVVLDLRQDAQRAQLLALCKTADVLTYNIRPASMARLGLSFDTLHALNPKLVVCGAYGYSEGGPYSDWPAYDDLIQGAAGVPWLMAQSGSAEPRYVPATFADRVTGLNMVHAILAAVIARYRTGLGQHVEVPMFECLLQFVLGEHLGGETWQPPIAAMGHARMLSANRKPYPTQDGYICALMYNDAHWKSFLQLIGQAALFDTDPRFGTQVQRLAHIDALYAFVASHMRERTSAQWMQDLTTHDIPVMPMMKLDDLLTDPHLAATQAWLDIEHPYEGKLRQLRPPVRMSNTPTGVWRPAPRLGEHTEEILQSIKSP
;
A
#
# COMPACT_ATOMS: atom_id res chain seq x y z
N ALA A 1 15.75 -1.04 11.05
CA ALA A 1 15.81 0.40 10.98
C ALA A 1 14.78 1.00 11.94
N GLY A 2 15.05 2.19 12.47
CA GLY A 2 14.20 2.94 13.40
C GLY A 2 14.35 2.51 14.86
N PRO A 3 13.48 3.01 15.78
CA PRO A 3 13.55 2.67 17.19
C PRO A 3 13.44 1.17 17.42
N MET A 4 14.32 0.63 18.26
CA MET A 4 14.31 -0.78 18.68
C MET A 4 14.78 -0.87 20.14
N LYS A 5 14.20 -1.79 20.89
CA LYS A 5 14.59 -2.06 22.27
C LYS A 5 15.71 -3.08 22.33
N HIS A 6 15.62 -4.11 21.51
CA HIS A 6 16.65 -5.14 21.34
C HIS A 6 17.06 -5.23 19.88
N GLU A 7 18.32 -5.64 19.63
CA GLU A 7 18.87 -5.79 18.29
C GLU A 7 18.02 -6.74 17.43
N GLY A 8 17.78 -6.37 16.18
CA GLY A 8 16.95 -7.14 15.25
C GLY A 8 15.43 -6.96 15.43
N MET A 9 14.96 -6.39 16.56
CA MET A 9 13.55 -6.25 16.89
C MET A 9 13.06 -4.80 16.67
N GLY A 10 13.33 -4.24 15.50
CA GLY A 10 12.83 -2.91 15.14
C GLY A 10 11.31 -2.89 14.91
N HIS A 11 10.69 -1.72 15.11
CA HIS A 11 9.23 -1.56 15.02
C HIS A 11 8.62 -2.05 13.70
N ILE A 12 9.29 -1.84 12.57
CA ILE A 12 8.83 -2.33 11.25
C ILE A 12 8.80 -3.86 11.25
N PHE A 13 9.88 -4.49 11.74
CA PHE A 13 9.97 -5.95 11.81
C PHE A 13 8.87 -6.53 12.73
N ILE A 14 8.69 -5.98 13.91
CA ILE A 14 7.68 -6.41 14.88
C ILE A 14 6.26 -6.33 14.27
N ASN A 15 5.96 -5.26 13.56
CA ASN A 15 4.64 -5.08 12.96
C ASN A 15 4.40 -5.96 11.73
N ALA A 16 5.44 -6.26 10.94
CA ALA A 16 5.31 -7.02 9.70
C ALA A 16 5.43 -8.54 9.88
N ASN A 17 5.96 -9.03 11.03
CA ASN A 17 6.30 -10.45 11.19
C ASN A 17 5.48 -11.19 12.24
N ARG A 18 4.32 -10.68 12.60
CA ARG A 18 3.35 -11.39 13.44
C ARG A 18 2.90 -12.69 12.79
N ASN A 19 2.57 -13.69 13.60
CA ASN A 19 2.11 -15.01 13.17
C ASN A 19 3.16 -15.83 12.37
N LYS A 20 4.42 -15.43 12.39
CA LYS A 20 5.51 -16.14 11.72
C LYS A 20 6.35 -16.94 12.70
N ARG A 21 7.00 -17.98 12.20
CA ARG A 21 8.13 -18.66 12.84
C ARG A 21 9.40 -18.27 12.11
N SER A 22 10.53 -18.21 12.81
CA SER A 22 11.82 -17.86 12.23
C SER A 22 12.76 -19.06 12.26
N VAL A 23 13.33 -19.39 11.10
CA VAL A 23 14.37 -20.40 10.92
C VAL A 23 15.59 -19.77 10.23
N VAL A 24 16.78 -20.11 10.68
CA VAL A 24 18.04 -19.65 10.07
C VAL A 24 18.70 -20.83 9.36
N LEU A 25 18.96 -20.63 8.06
CA LEU A 25 19.64 -21.58 7.18
C LEU A 25 20.66 -20.83 6.32
N ASP A 26 21.92 -21.30 6.29
CA ASP A 26 22.90 -20.84 5.31
C ASP A 26 22.77 -21.70 4.04
N LEU A 27 22.12 -21.17 3.03
CA LEU A 27 21.83 -21.89 1.79
C LEU A 27 23.05 -22.16 0.91
N ARG A 28 24.22 -21.63 1.26
CA ARG A 28 25.51 -21.99 0.63
C ARG A 28 26.01 -23.38 1.10
N GLN A 29 25.52 -23.81 2.26
CA GLN A 29 25.83 -25.13 2.80
C GLN A 29 24.81 -26.14 2.29
N ASP A 30 25.32 -27.22 1.63
CA ASP A 30 24.47 -28.23 1.00
C ASP A 30 23.48 -28.89 1.97
N ALA A 31 23.93 -29.19 3.19
CA ALA A 31 23.09 -29.79 4.23
C ALA A 31 21.89 -28.85 4.62
N GLN A 32 22.15 -27.55 4.74
CA GLN A 32 21.11 -26.59 5.13
C GLN A 32 20.20 -26.26 3.94
N ARG A 33 20.73 -26.24 2.71
CA ARG A 33 19.93 -26.15 1.51
C ARG A 33 18.98 -27.36 1.36
N ALA A 34 19.48 -28.58 1.63
CA ALA A 34 18.64 -29.76 1.65
C ALA A 34 17.51 -29.71 2.68
N GLN A 35 17.71 -29.06 3.82
CA GLN A 35 16.67 -28.80 4.81
C GLN A 35 15.58 -27.86 4.27
N LEU A 36 15.95 -26.79 3.56
CA LEU A 36 14.98 -25.92 2.89
C LEU A 36 14.18 -26.70 1.84
N LEU A 37 14.84 -27.49 1.01
CA LEU A 37 14.16 -28.33 0.02
C LEU A 37 13.21 -29.33 0.68
N ALA A 38 13.56 -29.88 1.84
CA ALA A 38 12.66 -30.75 2.60
C ALA A 38 11.39 -29.99 3.08
N LEU A 39 11.53 -28.73 3.51
CA LEU A 39 10.38 -27.88 3.83
C LEU A 39 9.52 -27.61 2.59
N CYS A 40 10.11 -27.37 1.43
CA CYS A 40 9.39 -27.13 0.17
C CYS A 40 8.56 -28.33 -0.31
N LYS A 41 8.88 -29.57 0.08
CA LYS A 41 8.07 -30.76 -0.26
C LYS A 41 6.65 -30.69 0.25
N THR A 42 6.42 -30.03 1.38
CA THR A 42 5.12 -29.94 2.06
C THR A 42 4.56 -28.53 2.10
N ALA A 43 5.33 -27.54 1.65
CA ALA A 43 4.88 -26.16 1.62
C ALA A 43 3.78 -25.95 0.54
N ASP A 44 2.85 -25.06 0.82
CA ASP A 44 1.86 -24.59 -0.15
C ASP A 44 2.43 -23.52 -1.07
N VAL A 45 3.23 -22.61 -0.49
CA VAL A 45 3.77 -21.44 -1.17
C VAL A 45 5.20 -21.19 -0.71
N LEU A 46 6.10 -20.93 -1.63
CA LEU A 46 7.41 -20.36 -1.39
C LEU A 46 7.44 -18.93 -1.92
N THR A 47 7.80 -17.97 -1.06
CA THR A 47 8.01 -16.57 -1.50
C THR A 47 9.47 -16.16 -1.29
N TYR A 48 10.00 -15.35 -2.22
CA TYR A 48 11.35 -14.81 -2.13
C TYR A 48 11.42 -13.40 -2.73
N ASN A 49 12.42 -12.62 -2.31
CA ASN A 49 12.68 -11.26 -2.81
C ASN A 49 14.11 -11.06 -3.33
N ILE A 50 14.79 -12.15 -3.69
CA ILE A 50 16.10 -12.12 -4.33
C ILE A 50 15.95 -12.36 -5.84
N ARG A 51 16.97 -11.93 -6.61
CA ARG A 51 16.91 -12.08 -8.07
C ARG A 51 16.83 -13.56 -8.51
N PRO A 52 16.04 -13.90 -9.54
CA PRO A 52 15.89 -15.28 -10.03
C PRO A 52 17.22 -15.97 -10.35
N ALA A 53 18.17 -15.24 -10.96
CA ALA A 53 19.52 -15.78 -11.20
C ALA A 53 20.25 -16.18 -9.91
N SER A 54 19.98 -15.54 -8.78
CA SER A 54 20.55 -15.94 -7.48
C SER A 54 19.86 -17.18 -6.92
N MET A 55 18.53 -17.30 -7.10
CA MET A 55 17.79 -18.53 -6.76
C MET A 55 18.33 -19.72 -7.57
N ALA A 56 18.54 -19.55 -8.88
CA ALA A 56 19.09 -20.60 -9.74
C ALA A 56 20.49 -21.04 -9.30
N ARG A 57 21.39 -20.11 -8.95
CA ARG A 57 22.74 -20.43 -8.43
C ARG A 57 22.70 -21.20 -7.11
N LEU A 58 21.67 -21.02 -6.31
CA LEU A 58 21.44 -21.77 -5.07
C LEU A 58 20.78 -23.15 -5.33
N GLY A 59 20.49 -23.50 -6.58
CA GLY A 59 19.76 -24.74 -6.91
C GLY A 59 18.27 -24.68 -6.53
N LEU A 60 17.71 -23.49 -6.45
CA LEU A 60 16.31 -23.21 -6.08
C LEU A 60 15.54 -22.58 -7.25
N SER A 61 15.88 -22.96 -8.50
CA SER A 61 15.10 -22.55 -9.66
C SER A 61 13.67 -23.07 -9.58
N PHE A 62 12.74 -22.42 -10.29
CA PHE A 62 11.37 -22.90 -10.36
C PHE A 62 11.29 -24.36 -10.80
N ASP A 63 12.01 -24.75 -11.84
CA ASP A 63 12.00 -26.14 -12.35
C ASP A 63 12.44 -27.14 -11.29
N THR A 64 13.49 -26.82 -10.52
CA THR A 64 13.96 -27.66 -9.41
C THR A 64 12.89 -27.80 -8.33
N LEU A 65 12.27 -26.70 -7.94
CA LEU A 65 11.25 -26.68 -6.91
C LEU A 65 9.96 -27.35 -7.37
N HIS A 66 9.56 -27.14 -8.62
CA HIS A 66 8.38 -27.76 -9.21
C HIS A 66 8.54 -29.27 -9.41
N ALA A 67 9.71 -29.74 -9.80
CA ALA A 67 10.02 -31.17 -9.85
C ALA A 67 9.96 -31.83 -8.46
N LEU A 68 10.35 -31.10 -7.40
CA LEU A 68 10.29 -31.57 -6.02
C LEU A 68 8.86 -31.61 -5.47
N ASN A 69 8.06 -30.58 -5.75
CA ASN A 69 6.67 -30.44 -5.34
C ASN A 69 5.85 -29.78 -6.45
N PRO A 70 5.21 -30.55 -7.34
CA PRO A 70 4.41 -30.01 -8.44
C PRO A 70 3.22 -29.15 -8.00
N LYS A 71 2.84 -29.20 -6.72
CA LYS A 71 1.76 -28.37 -6.15
C LYS A 71 2.27 -27.06 -5.56
N LEU A 72 3.58 -26.84 -5.45
CA LEU A 72 4.16 -25.64 -4.85
C LEU A 72 3.89 -24.42 -5.73
N VAL A 73 3.31 -23.38 -5.14
CA VAL A 73 3.27 -22.05 -5.74
C VAL A 73 4.58 -21.35 -5.37
N VAL A 74 5.34 -20.91 -6.37
CA VAL A 74 6.62 -20.20 -6.17
C VAL A 74 6.45 -18.76 -6.60
N CYS A 75 6.49 -17.83 -5.65
CA CYS A 75 6.29 -16.41 -5.90
C CYS A 75 7.56 -15.60 -5.64
N GLY A 76 8.10 -15.00 -6.69
CA GLY A 76 9.24 -14.08 -6.63
C GLY A 76 8.79 -12.62 -6.73
N ALA A 77 9.24 -11.78 -5.78
CA ALA A 77 9.09 -10.34 -5.84
C ALA A 77 10.47 -9.68 -5.95
N TYR A 78 10.73 -9.01 -7.04
CA TYR A 78 12.02 -8.37 -7.34
C TYR A 78 11.82 -7.10 -8.16
N GLY A 79 12.89 -6.37 -8.45
CA GLY A 79 12.81 -5.00 -8.96
C GLY A 79 12.08 -4.85 -10.28
N TYR A 80 12.41 -5.68 -11.28
CA TYR A 80 11.98 -5.52 -12.67
C TYR A 80 11.67 -6.88 -13.28
N SER A 81 10.76 -6.94 -14.26
CA SER A 81 10.46 -8.17 -15.01
C SER A 81 11.71 -8.78 -15.65
N GLU A 82 11.76 -10.11 -15.68
CA GLU A 82 12.83 -10.83 -16.38
C GLU A 82 12.78 -10.54 -17.88
N GLY A 83 13.97 -10.56 -18.51
CA GLY A 83 14.12 -10.32 -19.94
C GLY A 83 14.15 -8.85 -20.36
N GLY A 84 13.86 -7.90 -19.46
CA GLY A 84 14.01 -6.48 -19.70
C GLY A 84 15.45 -5.97 -19.45
N PRO A 85 15.82 -4.79 -19.98
CA PRO A 85 17.17 -4.22 -19.79
C PRO A 85 17.51 -3.90 -18.33
N TYR A 86 16.54 -3.83 -17.43
CA TYR A 86 16.73 -3.52 -16.02
C TYR A 86 16.67 -4.75 -15.10
N SER A 87 16.47 -5.95 -15.65
CA SER A 87 16.28 -7.20 -14.87
C SER A 87 17.37 -7.46 -13.83
N ASP A 88 18.61 -7.06 -14.12
CA ASP A 88 19.75 -7.20 -13.20
C ASP A 88 20.06 -5.98 -12.33
N TRP A 89 19.27 -4.91 -12.46
CA TRP A 89 19.52 -3.69 -11.69
C TRP A 89 19.09 -3.86 -10.23
N PRO A 90 19.78 -3.19 -9.29
CA PRO A 90 19.34 -3.13 -7.91
C PRO A 90 18.03 -2.35 -7.80
N ALA A 91 17.13 -2.84 -6.97
CA ALA A 91 15.86 -2.19 -6.71
C ALA A 91 15.64 -2.00 -5.22
N TYR A 92 15.21 -0.80 -4.87
CA TYR A 92 14.75 -0.40 -3.54
C TYR A 92 13.55 0.52 -3.72
N ASP A 93 12.75 0.70 -2.69
CA ASP A 93 11.52 1.48 -2.71
C ASP A 93 11.68 2.84 -3.41
N ASP A 94 12.63 3.66 -2.97
CA ASP A 94 12.87 5.00 -3.52
C ASP A 94 13.23 4.97 -5.02
N LEU A 95 14.06 4.00 -5.43
CA LEU A 95 14.46 3.87 -6.83
C LEU A 95 13.26 3.51 -7.72
N ILE A 96 12.40 2.63 -7.24
CA ILE A 96 11.18 2.22 -7.95
C ILE A 96 10.15 3.35 -7.97
N GLN A 97 9.98 4.11 -6.87
CA GLN A 97 9.16 5.33 -6.90
C GLN A 97 9.66 6.30 -7.98
N GLY A 98 10.99 6.50 -8.04
CA GLY A 98 11.64 7.35 -9.05
C GLY A 98 11.36 6.87 -10.48
N ALA A 99 11.58 5.58 -10.73
CA ALA A 99 11.38 4.96 -12.04
C ALA A 99 9.91 5.02 -12.51
N ALA A 100 8.95 4.86 -11.58
CA ALA A 100 7.52 4.91 -11.89
C ALA A 100 6.94 6.35 -11.96
N GLY A 101 7.78 7.39 -11.84
CA GLY A 101 7.38 8.79 -12.00
C GLY A 101 6.71 9.43 -10.78
N VAL A 102 6.67 8.77 -9.63
CA VAL A 102 6.00 9.29 -8.43
C VAL A 102 6.56 10.64 -7.98
N PRO A 103 7.89 10.86 -7.88
CA PRO A 103 8.43 12.16 -7.48
C PRO A 103 8.10 13.27 -8.48
N TRP A 104 8.04 12.95 -9.78
CA TRP A 104 7.63 13.89 -10.80
C TRP A 104 6.17 14.32 -10.61
N LEU A 105 5.25 13.36 -10.37
CA LEU A 105 3.85 13.65 -10.07
C LEU A 105 3.69 14.51 -8.82
N MET A 106 4.47 14.25 -7.77
CA MET A 106 4.49 15.08 -6.56
C MET A 106 4.88 16.53 -6.87
N ALA A 107 5.89 16.73 -7.70
CA ALA A 107 6.30 18.08 -8.13
C ALA A 107 5.19 18.77 -8.95
N GLN A 108 4.57 18.06 -9.88
CA GLN A 108 3.45 18.60 -10.69
C GLN A 108 2.24 18.97 -9.84
N SER A 109 2.01 18.28 -8.73
CA SER A 109 0.87 18.54 -7.82
C SER A 109 1.12 19.68 -6.81
N GLY A 110 2.15 20.50 -7.02
CA GLY A 110 2.42 21.71 -6.23
C GLY A 110 3.48 21.55 -5.13
N SER A 111 4.19 20.44 -5.09
CA SER A 111 5.45 20.37 -4.35
C SER A 111 6.50 21.25 -5.06
N ALA A 112 7.25 22.06 -4.31
CA ALA A 112 8.29 22.91 -4.90
C ALA A 112 9.40 22.09 -5.57
N GLU A 113 9.65 20.87 -5.07
CA GLU A 113 10.66 19.95 -5.56
C GLU A 113 10.09 18.53 -5.64
N PRO A 114 10.66 17.65 -6.50
CA PRO A 114 10.31 16.23 -6.51
C PRO A 114 10.51 15.60 -5.12
N ARG A 115 9.55 14.83 -4.65
CA ARG A 115 9.60 14.13 -3.36
C ARG A 115 9.05 12.72 -3.48
N TYR A 116 9.61 11.81 -2.71
CA TYR A 116 9.01 10.50 -2.50
C TYR A 116 7.76 10.60 -1.60
N VAL A 117 6.85 9.66 -1.76
CA VAL A 117 5.81 9.43 -0.74
C VAL A 117 6.52 9.03 0.55
N PRO A 118 6.18 9.63 1.73
CA PRO A 118 6.88 9.36 2.99
C PRO A 118 6.44 8.01 3.61
N ALA A 119 6.51 6.96 2.82
CA ALA A 119 6.24 5.57 3.18
C ALA A 119 6.97 4.65 2.19
N THR A 120 7.21 3.40 2.55
CA THR A 120 7.71 2.37 1.63
C THR A 120 6.61 2.01 0.62
N PHE A 121 6.33 2.94 -0.28
CA PHE A 121 5.15 2.93 -1.14
C PHE A 121 5.22 1.84 -2.21
N ALA A 122 6.37 1.71 -2.89
CA ALA A 122 6.60 0.68 -3.89
C ALA A 122 6.57 -0.73 -3.25
N ASP A 123 7.23 -0.91 -2.10
CA ASP A 123 7.22 -2.16 -1.35
C ASP A 123 5.79 -2.59 -0.97
N ARG A 124 4.97 -1.63 -0.49
CA ARG A 124 3.58 -1.91 -0.08
C ARG A 124 2.70 -2.28 -1.25
N VAL A 125 2.79 -1.55 -2.37
CA VAL A 125 2.05 -1.89 -3.60
C VAL A 125 2.45 -3.27 -4.10
N THR A 126 3.75 -3.58 -4.13
CA THR A 126 4.27 -4.90 -4.51
C THR A 126 3.75 -5.99 -3.58
N GLY A 127 3.82 -5.78 -2.27
CA GLY A 127 3.31 -6.74 -1.28
C GLY A 127 1.83 -7.05 -1.43
N LEU A 128 0.98 -6.05 -1.73
CA LEU A 128 -0.43 -6.26 -2.03
C LEU A 128 -0.61 -7.08 -3.32
N ASN A 129 0.15 -6.77 -4.39
CA ASN A 129 0.11 -7.56 -5.62
C ASN A 129 0.56 -9.00 -5.40
N MET A 130 1.61 -9.23 -4.56
CA MET A 130 2.01 -10.59 -4.17
C MET A 130 0.85 -11.37 -3.55
N VAL A 131 0.13 -10.78 -2.61
CA VAL A 131 -1.00 -11.44 -1.94
C VAL A 131 -2.08 -11.82 -2.97
N HIS A 132 -2.46 -10.91 -3.86
CA HIS A 132 -3.46 -11.19 -4.89
C HIS A 132 -3.00 -12.32 -5.83
N ALA A 133 -1.78 -12.26 -6.32
CA ALA A 133 -1.22 -13.22 -7.26
C ALA A 133 -1.06 -14.62 -6.62
N ILE A 134 -0.58 -14.69 -5.37
CA ILE A 134 -0.48 -15.94 -4.62
C ILE A 134 -1.87 -16.57 -4.41
N LEU A 135 -2.86 -15.79 -3.98
CA LEU A 135 -4.22 -16.29 -3.79
C LEU A 135 -4.82 -16.79 -5.11
N ALA A 136 -4.64 -16.08 -6.21
CA ALA A 136 -5.07 -16.52 -7.54
C ALA A 136 -4.38 -17.83 -7.95
N ALA A 137 -3.07 -17.96 -7.72
CA ALA A 137 -2.31 -19.19 -8.00
C ALA A 137 -2.75 -20.36 -7.13
N VAL A 138 -3.05 -20.13 -5.86
CA VAL A 138 -3.59 -21.14 -4.94
C VAL A 138 -4.98 -21.60 -5.38
N ILE A 139 -5.86 -20.68 -5.79
CA ILE A 139 -7.18 -21.03 -6.34
C ILE A 139 -7.03 -21.85 -7.63
N ALA A 140 -6.13 -21.45 -8.54
CA ALA A 140 -5.84 -22.20 -9.75
C ALA A 140 -5.34 -23.63 -9.41
N ARG A 141 -4.45 -23.76 -8.44
CA ARG A 141 -3.96 -25.05 -7.93
C ARG A 141 -5.09 -25.96 -7.43
N TYR A 142 -6.08 -25.43 -6.71
CA TYR A 142 -7.24 -26.22 -6.28
C TYR A 142 -8.04 -26.78 -7.46
N ARG A 143 -8.03 -26.13 -8.61
CA ARG A 143 -8.73 -26.55 -9.82
C ARG A 143 -7.91 -27.50 -10.69
N THR A 144 -6.61 -27.25 -10.80
CA THR A 144 -5.71 -27.96 -11.73
C THR A 144 -4.90 -29.06 -11.09
N GLY A 145 -4.74 -29.02 -9.77
CA GLY A 145 -3.83 -29.89 -9.02
C GLY A 145 -2.36 -29.46 -9.07
N LEU A 146 -2.02 -28.40 -9.82
CA LEU A 146 -0.63 -27.94 -10.07
C LEU A 146 -0.39 -26.54 -9.50
N GLY A 147 0.79 -26.36 -8.89
CA GLY A 147 1.35 -25.06 -8.57
C GLY A 147 1.91 -24.37 -9.80
N GLN A 148 2.42 -23.16 -9.64
CA GLN A 148 2.99 -22.38 -10.74
C GLN A 148 4.01 -21.37 -10.24
N HIS A 149 4.82 -20.85 -11.16
CA HIS A 149 5.65 -19.67 -10.92
C HIS A 149 4.80 -18.41 -11.00
N VAL A 150 5.03 -17.49 -10.08
CA VAL A 150 4.38 -16.18 -10.00
C VAL A 150 5.48 -15.13 -9.92
N GLU A 151 5.53 -14.26 -10.91
CA GLU A 151 6.45 -13.13 -10.98
C GLU A 151 5.71 -11.85 -10.55
N VAL A 152 6.29 -11.11 -9.60
CA VAL A 152 5.72 -9.85 -9.09
C VAL A 152 6.81 -8.78 -9.10
N PRO A 153 7.04 -8.13 -10.26
CA PRO A 153 8.06 -7.10 -10.39
C PRO A 153 7.58 -5.77 -9.81
N MET A 154 8.40 -5.16 -8.95
CA MET A 154 8.05 -3.94 -8.22
C MET A 154 7.76 -2.76 -9.14
N PHE A 155 8.59 -2.59 -10.17
CA PHE A 155 8.47 -1.47 -11.11
C PHE A 155 7.15 -1.51 -11.86
N GLU A 156 6.83 -2.64 -12.49
CA GLU A 156 5.62 -2.81 -13.28
C GLU A 156 4.36 -2.78 -12.41
N CYS A 157 4.43 -3.30 -11.18
CA CYS A 157 3.33 -3.22 -10.22
C CYS A 157 3.04 -1.76 -9.84
N LEU A 158 4.07 -0.98 -9.51
CA LEU A 158 3.89 0.43 -9.18
C LEU A 158 3.52 1.26 -10.41
N LEU A 159 4.11 0.96 -11.57
CA LEU A 159 3.79 1.63 -12.82
C LEU A 159 2.32 1.44 -13.20
N GLN A 160 1.78 0.22 -13.09
CA GLN A 160 0.36 -0.05 -13.31
C GLN A 160 -0.52 0.75 -12.34
N PHE A 161 -0.14 0.82 -11.07
CA PHE A 161 -0.86 1.62 -10.07
C PHE A 161 -0.90 3.11 -10.45
N VAL A 162 0.22 3.67 -10.87
CA VAL A 162 0.35 5.09 -11.25
C VAL A 162 -0.35 5.38 -12.58
N LEU A 163 -0.10 4.57 -13.60
CA LEU A 163 -0.63 4.80 -14.95
C LEU A 163 -2.12 4.46 -15.07
N GLY A 164 -2.69 3.71 -14.14
CA GLY A 164 -4.14 3.50 -14.06
C GLY A 164 -4.93 4.81 -14.03
N GLU A 165 -4.33 5.88 -13.46
CA GLU A 165 -4.92 7.23 -13.45
C GLU A 165 -4.21 8.19 -14.42
N HIS A 166 -2.91 8.04 -14.65
CA HIS A 166 -2.08 9.05 -15.32
C HIS A 166 -1.71 8.72 -16.76
N LEU A 167 -2.09 7.56 -17.31
CA LEU A 167 -1.90 7.30 -18.75
C LEU A 167 -2.67 8.32 -19.60
N GLY A 168 -3.83 8.79 -19.11
CA GLY A 168 -4.56 9.91 -19.67
C GLY A 168 -4.91 9.69 -21.15
N GLY A 169 -4.65 10.68 -21.98
CA GLY A 169 -4.93 10.64 -23.41
C GLY A 169 -4.07 9.67 -24.21
N GLU A 170 -2.96 9.20 -23.68
CA GLU A 170 -2.12 8.16 -24.29
C GLU A 170 -2.78 6.76 -24.25
N THR A 171 -3.90 6.60 -23.54
CA THR A 171 -4.70 5.37 -23.57
C THR A 171 -5.20 5.04 -24.98
N TRP A 172 -5.40 6.03 -25.81
CA TRP A 172 -5.87 5.86 -27.19
C TRP A 172 -4.72 5.82 -28.19
N GLN A 173 -4.91 5.10 -29.30
CA GLN A 173 -3.98 5.04 -30.41
C GLN A 173 -4.69 5.46 -31.72
N PRO A 174 -4.39 6.64 -32.30
CA PRO A 174 -3.38 7.62 -31.80
C PRO A 174 -3.83 8.37 -30.55
N PRO A 175 -2.89 8.96 -29.79
CA PRO A 175 -3.19 9.71 -28.56
C PRO A 175 -4.14 10.87 -28.81
N ILE A 176 -5.08 11.12 -27.90
CA ILE A 176 -6.03 12.23 -27.96
C ILE A 176 -5.69 13.40 -27.04
N ALA A 177 -4.80 13.19 -26.07
CA ALA A 177 -4.27 14.18 -25.13
C ALA A 177 -2.98 13.69 -24.50
N ALA A 178 -2.30 14.54 -23.75
CA ALA A 178 -1.13 14.19 -22.97
C ALA A 178 -1.46 13.26 -21.78
N MET A 179 -0.41 12.65 -21.21
CA MET A 179 -0.47 11.95 -19.93
C MET A 179 -0.82 12.90 -18.79
N GLY A 180 -1.38 12.34 -17.73
CA GLY A 180 -1.71 13.06 -16.50
C GLY A 180 -3.22 13.20 -16.27
N HIS A 181 -3.59 13.23 -14.99
CA HIS A 181 -4.97 13.46 -14.57
C HIS A 181 -5.07 14.87 -13.96
N ALA A 182 -5.66 15.82 -14.68
CA ALA A 182 -5.68 17.24 -14.33
C ALA A 182 -6.12 17.51 -12.88
N ARG A 183 -7.16 16.82 -12.41
CA ARG A 183 -7.64 16.96 -11.02
C ARG A 183 -6.59 16.51 -10.00
N MET A 184 -5.88 15.39 -10.25
CA MET A 184 -4.87 14.87 -9.33
C MET A 184 -3.62 15.74 -9.29
N LEU A 185 -3.31 16.39 -10.42
CA LEU A 185 -2.13 17.25 -10.56
C LEU A 185 -2.39 18.71 -10.16
N SER A 186 -3.62 19.07 -9.79
CA SER A 186 -3.92 20.43 -9.32
C SER A 186 -3.14 20.76 -8.06
N ALA A 187 -2.37 21.84 -8.05
CA ALA A 187 -1.65 22.36 -6.89
C ALA A 187 -2.58 22.79 -5.73
N ASN A 188 -3.84 23.04 -6.05
CA ASN A 188 -4.87 23.40 -5.07
C ASN A 188 -5.64 22.20 -4.52
N ARG A 189 -5.38 20.97 -5.02
CA ARG A 189 -5.92 19.73 -4.45
C ARG A 189 -5.14 19.32 -3.20
N LYS A 190 -5.48 19.92 -2.08
CA LYS A 190 -4.82 19.72 -0.78
C LYS A 190 -5.84 19.97 0.35
N PRO A 191 -5.55 19.59 1.59
CA PRO A 191 -6.35 20.01 2.74
C PRO A 191 -6.52 21.53 2.76
N TYR A 192 -7.73 21.97 3.02
CA TYR A 192 -8.06 23.40 3.03
C TYR A 192 -7.64 24.05 4.35
N PRO A 193 -6.95 25.20 4.31
CA PRO A 193 -6.63 25.94 5.52
C PRO A 193 -7.89 26.57 6.12
N THR A 194 -8.05 26.47 7.43
CA THR A 194 -9.08 27.11 8.24
C THR A 194 -8.48 28.20 9.13
N GLN A 195 -9.26 28.80 10.02
CA GLN A 195 -8.72 29.77 10.98
C GLN A 195 -7.72 29.17 11.97
N ASP A 196 -7.88 27.87 12.31
CA ASP A 196 -7.14 27.20 13.39
C ASP A 196 -6.39 25.92 12.93
N GLY A 197 -6.35 25.64 11.63
CA GLY A 197 -5.66 24.47 11.12
C GLY A 197 -6.02 24.10 9.69
N TYR A 198 -6.37 22.85 9.46
CA TYR A 198 -6.70 22.30 8.14
C TYR A 198 -7.86 21.33 8.22
N ILE A 199 -8.63 21.27 7.12
CA ILE A 199 -9.76 20.37 6.96
C ILE A 199 -9.72 19.70 5.58
N CYS A 200 -10.18 18.46 5.50
CA CYS A 200 -10.38 17.72 4.25
C CYS A 200 -11.86 17.74 3.91
N ALA A 201 -12.26 18.46 2.87
CA ALA A 201 -13.64 18.52 2.40
C ALA A 201 -13.72 18.26 0.91
N LEU A 202 -14.85 17.72 0.43
CA LEU A 202 -15.01 17.34 -0.97
C LEU A 202 -16.41 17.66 -1.49
N MET A 203 -16.53 18.67 -2.34
CA MET A 203 -17.70 18.92 -3.16
C MET A 203 -17.57 18.08 -4.43
N TYR A 204 -18.26 16.93 -4.50
CA TYR A 204 -18.09 15.94 -5.56
C TYR A 204 -19.17 16.01 -6.65
N ASN A 205 -20.41 16.21 -6.26
CA ASN A 205 -21.58 16.23 -7.13
C ASN A 205 -22.33 17.56 -7.09
N ASP A 206 -23.38 17.70 -7.90
CA ASP A 206 -24.18 18.93 -7.98
C ASP A 206 -24.83 19.30 -6.65
N ALA A 207 -25.31 18.32 -5.88
CA ALA A 207 -25.91 18.57 -4.59
C ALA A 207 -24.90 19.17 -3.61
N HIS A 208 -23.68 18.62 -3.53
CA HIS A 208 -22.62 19.16 -2.68
C HIS A 208 -22.24 20.60 -3.07
N TRP A 209 -22.13 20.89 -4.37
CA TRP A 209 -21.81 22.24 -4.82
C TRP A 209 -22.93 23.22 -4.51
N LYS A 210 -24.21 22.87 -4.75
CA LYS A 210 -25.37 23.71 -4.37
C LYS A 210 -25.40 23.97 -2.88
N SER A 211 -25.26 22.92 -2.06
CA SER A 211 -25.23 23.04 -0.60
C SER A 211 -24.08 23.94 -0.13
N PHE A 212 -22.88 23.77 -0.68
CA PHE A 212 -21.72 24.59 -0.33
C PHE A 212 -21.92 26.05 -0.69
N LEU A 213 -22.38 26.34 -1.91
CA LEU A 213 -22.64 27.70 -2.38
C LEU A 213 -23.77 28.39 -1.55
N GLN A 214 -24.78 27.61 -1.16
CA GLN A 214 -25.81 28.10 -0.25
C GLN A 214 -25.24 28.43 1.13
N LEU A 215 -24.41 27.56 1.69
CA LEU A 215 -23.77 27.71 2.99
C LEU A 215 -22.87 28.97 3.09
N ILE A 216 -22.23 29.35 1.98
CA ILE A 216 -21.40 30.56 1.89
C ILE A 216 -22.19 31.81 1.38
N GLY A 217 -23.51 31.71 1.22
CA GLY A 217 -24.36 32.82 0.76
C GLY A 217 -24.23 33.18 -0.72
N GLN A 218 -23.74 32.28 -1.55
CA GLN A 218 -23.49 32.50 -2.98
C GLN A 218 -24.23 31.51 -3.89
N ALA A 219 -25.44 31.11 -3.50
CA ALA A 219 -26.25 30.11 -4.20
C ALA A 219 -26.43 30.38 -5.70
N ALA A 220 -26.59 31.67 -6.10
CA ALA A 220 -26.77 32.04 -7.50
C ALA A 220 -25.60 31.63 -8.43
N LEU A 221 -24.40 31.45 -7.90
CA LEU A 221 -23.22 31.06 -8.70
C LEU A 221 -23.40 29.69 -9.39
N PHE A 222 -24.22 28.83 -8.84
CA PHE A 222 -24.43 27.51 -9.46
C PHE A 222 -25.05 27.64 -10.88
N ASP A 223 -25.92 28.61 -11.07
CA ASP A 223 -26.62 28.82 -12.34
C ASP A 223 -25.99 29.93 -13.21
N THR A 224 -25.25 30.87 -12.59
CA THR A 224 -24.72 32.04 -13.29
C THR A 224 -23.25 31.94 -13.69
N ASP A 225 -22.46 31.14 -12.95
CA ASP A 225 -21.03 30.92 -13.25
C ASP A 225 -20.83 29.56 -13.96
N PRO A 226 -20.39 29.56 -15.22
CA PRO A 226 -20.27 28.34 -16.01
C PRO A 226 -19.31 27.31 -15.39
N ARG A 227 -18.38 27.71 -14.50
CA ARG A 227 -17.46 26.77 -13.81
C ARG A 227 -18.20 25.75 -12.96
N PHE A 228 -19.40 26.07 -12.43
CA PHE A 228 -20.18 25.20 -11.54
C PHE A 228 -21.23 24.35 -12.29
N GLY A 229 -21.58 24.69 -13.52
CA GLY A 229 -22.77 24.20 -14.21
C GLY A 229 -22.81 22.67 -14.42
N THR A 230 -21.76 22.07 -14.96
CA THR A 230 -21.70 20.62 -15.22
C THR A 230 -20.43 20.00 -14.66
N GLN A 231 -20.43 18.68 -14.49
CA GLN A 231 -19.22 17.98 -14.05
C GLN A 231 -18.04 18.17 -15.01
N VAL A 232 -18.29 18.23 -16.32
CA VAL A 232 -17.25 18.47 -17.35
C VAL A 232 -16.65 19.87 -17.16
N GLN A 233 -17.49 20.88 -16.98
CA GLN A 233 -17.04 22.25 -16.75
C GLN A 233 -16.26 22.37 -15.43
N ARG A 234 -16.74 21.73 -14.36
CA ARG A 234 -16.02 21.70 -13.09
C ARG A 234 -14.64 21.05 -13.22
N LEU A 235 -14.51 19.95 -13.97
CA LEU A 235 -13.21 19.32 -14.21
C LEU A 235 -12.27 20.22 -15.03
N ALA A 236 -12.80 20.92 -16.03
CA ALA A 236 -12.03 21.88 -16.84
C ALA A 236 -11.49 23.06 -16.01
N HIS A 237 -12.21 23.45 -14.94
CA HIS A 237 -11.87 24.58 -14.06
C HIS A 237 -11.48 24.15 -12.64
N ILE A 238 -11.09 22.89 -12.46
CA ILE A 238 -10.97 22.27 -11.13
C ILE A 238 -9.98 22.99 -10.21
N ASP A 239 -8.87 23.48 -10.75
CA ASP A 239 -7.86 24.20 -9.97
C ASP A 239 -8.42 25.51 -9.41
N ALA A 240 -9.15 26.29 -10.24
CA ALA A 240 -9.82 27.53 -9.83
C ALA A 240 -10.92 27.25 -8.79
N LEU A 241 -11.66 26.13 -8.94
CA LEU A 241 -12.69 25.74 -7.97
C LEU A 241 -12.09 25.34 -6.62
N TYR A 242 -10.98 24.61 -6.60
CA TYR A 242 -10.26 24.32 -5.35
C TYR A 242 -9.74 25.59 -4.67
N ALA A 243 -9.17 26.52 -5.46
CA ALA A 243 -8.75 27.83 -4.93
C ALA A 243 -9.93 28.64 -4.35
N PHE A 244 -11.08 28.64 -5.04
CA PHE A 244 -12.32 29.28 -4.57
C PHE A 244 -12.78 28.68 -3.23
N VAL A 245 -12.83 27.36 -3.10
CA VAL A 245 -13.18 26.71 -1.83
C VAL A 245 -12.16 27.07 -0.75
N ALA A 246 -10.87 27.01 -1.05
CA ALA A 246 -9.81 27.33 -0.09
C ALA A 246 -9.90 28.76 0.46
N SER A 247 -10.37 29.73 -0.33
CA SER A 247 -10.54 31.10 0.13
C SER A 247 -11.64 31.23 1.21
N HIS A 248 -12.78 30.55 1.03
CA HIS A 248 -13.88 30.55 1.98
C HIS A 248 -13.61 29.71 3.25
N MET A 249 -12.83 28.63 3.11
CA MET A 249 -12.50 27.79 4.27
C MET A 249 -11.74 28.54 5.37
N ARG A 250 -11.05 29.64 5.04
CA ARG A 250 -10.36 30.51 6.00
C ARG A 250 -11.29 31.34 6.88
N GLU A 251 -12.57 31.42 6.58
CA GLU A 251 -13.55 32.28 7.26
C GLU A 251 -14.04 31.68 8.59
N ARG A 252 -13.82 30.39 8.83
CA ARG A 252 -14.32 29.69 10.04
C ARG A 252 -13.25 28.73 10.59
N THR A 253 -13.45 28.31 11.83
CA THR A 253 -12.62 27.26 12.47
C THR A 253 -12.90 25.89 11.86
N SER A 254 -11.98 24.95 12.04
CA SER A 254 -12.15 23.55 11.63
C SER A 254 -13.41 22.92 12.24
N ALA A 255 -13.68 23.19 13.52
CA ALA A 255 -14.85 22.66 14.21
C ALA A 255 -16.17 23.20 13.62
N GLN A 256 -16.23 24.50 13.30
CA GLN A 256 -17.40 25.12 12.65
C GLN A 256 -17.64 24.51 11.26
N TRP A 257 -16.59 24.38 10.45
CA TRP A 257 -16.72 23.73 9.14
C TRP A 257 -17.13 22.27 9.22
N MET A 258 -16.60 21.52 10.19
CA MET A 258 -17.02 20.14 10.43
C MET A 258 -18.52 20.04 10.68
N GLN A 259 -19.05 20.89 11.56
CA GLN A 259 -20.48 20.91 11.87
C GLN A 259 -21.31 21.31 10.65
N ASP A 260 -20.95 22.43 10.01
CA ASP A 260 -21.73 23.00 8.90
C ASP A 260 -21.77 22.06 7.69
N LEU A 261 -20.61 21.53 7.28
CA LEU A 261 -20.52 20.63 6.11
C LEU A 261 -21.21 19.29 6.37
N THR A 262 -21.08 18.75 7.58
CA THR A 262 -21.80 17.52 7.97
C THR A 262 -23.32 17.73 7.94
N THR A 263 -23.81 18.86 8.45
CA THR A 263 -25.25 19.20 8.45
C THR A 263 -25.82 19.34 7.03
N HIS A 264 -24.96 19.68 6.06
CA HIS A 264 -25.32 19.86 4.66
C HIS A 264 -24.95 18.67 3.76
N ASP A 265 -24.68 17.49 4.36
CA ASP A 265 -24.31 16.25 3.66
C ASP A 265 -23.09 16.41 2.73
N ILE A 266 -22.17 17.32 3.05
CA ILE A 266 -20.91 17.48 2.32
C ILE A 266 -19.83 16.64 3.00
N PRO A 267 -19.16 15.73 2.28
CA PRO A 267 -18.08 14.91 2.84
C PRO A 267 -16.96 15.76 3.44
N VAL A 268 -16.67 15.52 4.70
CA VAL A 268 -15.67 16.29 5.45
C VAL A 268 -15.00 15.44 6.53
N MET A 269 -13.71 15.66 6.73
CA MET A 269 -12.91 15.05 7.80
C MET A 269 -11.86 16.04 8.30
N PRO A 270 -11.47 16.02 9.56
CA PRO A 270 -10.32 16.78 10.03
C PRO A 270 -9.03 16.24 9.40
N MET A 271 -8.03 17.09 9.20
CA MET A 271 -6.69 16.64 8.89
C MET A 271 -6.01 16.18 10.19
N MET A 272 -5.90 14.87 10.37
CA MET A 272 -5.32 14.27 11.58
C MET A 272 -3.79 14.35 11.56
N LYS A 273 -3.19 14.63 12.71
CA LYS A 273 -1.77 14.37 12.97
C LYS A 273 -1.61 12.92 13.43
N LEU A 274 -0.40 12.36 13.33
CA LEU A 274 -0.16 10.97 13.73
C LEU A 274 -0.49 10.73 15.21
N ASP A 275 -0.20 11.69 16.09
CA ASP A 275 -0.48 11.58 17.51
C ASP A 275 -1.98 11.57 17.82
N ASP A 276 -2.79 12.30 17.04
CA ASP A 276 -4.25 12.36 17.21
C ASP A 276 -4.89 10.98 16.99
N LEU A 277 -4.28 10.14 16.15
CA LEU A 277 -4.77 8.78 15.87
C LEU A 277 -4.74 7.87 17.11
N LEU A 278 -3.88 8.13 18.08
CA LEU A 278 -3.79 7.34 19.30
C LEU A 278 -5.02 7.48 20.20
N THR A 279 -5.73 8.59 20.09
CA THR A 279 -6.91 8.92 20.89
C THR A 279 -8.18 9.08 20.05
N ASP A 280 -8.10 8.73 18.77
CA ASP A 280 -9.23 8.83 17.86
C ASP A 280 -10.42 7.97 18.32
N PRO A 281 -11.64 8.55 18.47
CA PRO A 281 -12.80 7.85 19.03
C PRO A 281 -13.28 6.71 18.12
N HIS A 282 -13.14 6.80 16.81
CA HIS A 282 -13.51 5.73 15.90
C HIS A 282 -12.56 4.55 16.03
N LEU A 283 -11.24 4.81 16.09
CA LEU A 283 -10.23 3.76 16.29
C LEU A 283 -10.40 3.08 17.66
N ALA A 284 -10.77 3.83 18.69
CA ALA A 284 -11.12 3.28 20.00
C ALA A 284 -12.37 2.39 19.94
N ALA A 285 -13.47 2.88 19.37
CA ALA A 285 -14.73 2.15 19.25
C ALA A 285 -14.59 0.87 18.40
N THR A 286 -13.79 0.91 17.34
CA THR A 286 -13.51 -0.25 16.48
C THR A 286 -12.44 -1.18 17.03
N GLN A 287 -11.84 -0.84 18.18
CA GLN A 287 -10.75 -1.59 18.79
C GLN A 287 -9.58 -1.81 17.82
N ALA A 288 -9.20 -0.75 17.10
CA ALA A 288 -8.13 -0.81 16.11
C ALA A 288 -6.75 -1.08 16.73
N TRP A 289 -6.56 -0.69 17.99
CA TRP A 289 -5.34 -0.92 18.74
C TRP A 289 -5.39 -2.25 19.48
N LEU A 290 -4.26 -2.97 19.47
CA LEU A 290 -4.05 -4.20 20.24
C LEU A 290 -2.88 -3.97 21.20
N ASP A 291 -3.10 -4.24 22.48
CA ASP A 291 -2.02 -4.40 23.45
C ASP A 291 -1.61 -5.87 23.47
N ILE A 292 -0.35 -6.14 23.16
CA ILE A 292 0.23 -7.48 23.03
C ILE A 292 1.38 -7.58 24.04
N GLU A 293 1.39 -8.65 24.83
CA GLU A 293 2.55 -8.99 25.65
C GLU A 293 3.53 -9.82 24.82
N HIS A 294 4.68 -9.23 24.51
CA HIS A 294 5.73 -9.91 23.76
C HIS A 294 6.73 -10.54 24.73
N PRO A 295 7.14 -11.82 24.55
CA PRO A 295 7.98 -12.52 25.52
C PRO A 295 9.29 -11.80 25.86
N TYR A 296 9.85 -11.06 24.90
CA TYR A 296 11.15 -10.41 25.03
C TYR A 296 11.07 -8.88 25.01
N GLU A 297 10.08 -8.33 24.30
CA GLU A 297 9.94 -6.87 24.14
C GLU A 297 9.02 -6.25 25.20
N GLY A 298 8.26 -7.09 25.94
CA GLY A 298 7.26 -6.65 26.90
C GLY A 298 6.01 -6.11 26.21
N LYS A 299 5.35 -5.14 26.79
CA LYS A 299 4.09 -4.59 26.25
C LYS A 299 4.33 -3.84 24.95
N LEU A 300 3.58 -4.22 23.93
CA LEU A 300 3.58 -3.61 22.60
C LEU A 300 2.18 -3.11 22.26
N ARG A 301 2.10 -1.97 21.61
CA ARG A 301 0.88 -1.50 20.96
C ARG A 301 1.02 -1.74 19.44
N GLN A 302 0.06 -2.43 18.87
CA GLN A 302 0.02 -2.75 17.44
C GLN A 302 -1.36 -2.48 16.85
N LEU A 303 -1.45 -2.38 15.53
CA LEU A 303 -2.73 -2.33 14.84
C LEU A 303 -3.30 -3.74 14.68
N ARG A 304 -4.59 -3.88 14.93
CA ARG A 304 -5.37 -5.07 14.54
C ARG A 304 -5.32 -5.25 13.04
N PRO A 305 -5.30 -6.48 12.50
CA PRO A 305 -5.60 -6.71 11.09
C PRO A 305 -6.93 -6.04 10.71
N PRO A 306 -6.96 -5.16 9.68
CA PRO A 306 -8.14 -4.33 9.42
C PRO A 306 -9.31 -5.13 8.81
N VAL A 307 -8.99 -6.22 8.12
CA VAL A 307 -10.01 -7.07 7.46
C VAL A 307 -10.67 -7.97 8.47
N ARG A 308 -11.99 -8.04 8.46
CA ARG A 308 -12.81 -8.96 9.27
C ARG A 308 -13.51 -9.96 8.37
N MET A 309 -13.34 -11.23 8.65
CA MET A 309 -14.02 -12.33 7.94
C MET A 309 -14.93 -13.05 8.91
N SER A 310 -16.18 -13.30 8.50
CA SER A 310 -17.23 -13.84 9.38
C SER A 310 -16.91 -15.24 9.90
N ASN A 311 -16.37 -16.10 9.03
CA ASN A 311 -16.17 -17.52 9.34
C ASN A 311 -14.70 -17.86 9.68
N THR A 312 -13.77 -17.05 9.21
CA THR A 312 -12.31 -17.23 9.40
C THR A 312 -11.72 -15.93 9.93
N PRO A 313 -11.99 -15.56 11.18
CA PRO A 313 -11.58 -14.27 11.71
C PRO A 313 -10.05 -14.11 11.67
N THR A 314 -9.61 -12.91 11.30
CA THR A 314 -8.21 -12.55 11.33
C THR A 314 -7.76 -12.21 12.76
N GLY A 315 -6.51 -12.52 13.10
CA GLY A 315 -6.00 -12.27 14.45
C GLY A 315 -4.47 -12.28 14.52
N VAL A 316 -3.97 -11.94 15.70
CA VAL A 316 -2.55 -12.08 16.04
C VAL A 316 -2.46 -13.22 17.07
N TRP A 317 -2.03 -14.39 16.61
CA TRP A 317 -1.94 -15.61 17.45
C TRP A 317 -0.52 -15.82 17.98
N ARG A 318 0.46 -15.15 17.37
CA ARG A 318 1.86 -15.22 17.74
C ARG A 318 2.52 -13.85 17.53
N PRO A 319 3.31 -13.34 18.49
CA PRO A 319 4.13 -12.16 18.26
C PRO A 319 5.22 -12.43 17.23
N ALA A 320 5.89 -11.37 16.75
CA ALA A 320 7.01 -11.51 15.84
C ALA A 320 8.16 -12.27 16.52
N PRO A 321 8.77 -13.26 15.85
CA PRO A 321 9.82 -14.06 16.46
C PRO A 321 11.17 -13.34 16.45
N ARG A 322 12.08 -13.73 17.33
CA ARG A 322 13.51 -13.41 17.19
C ARG A 322 14.13 -14.21 16.05
N LEU A 323 15.25 -13.74 15.53
CA LEU A 323 16.00 -14.43 14.48
C LEU A 323 16.35 -15.87 14.91
N GLY A 324 15.89 -16.85 14.13
CA GLY A 324 16.16 -18.26 14.33
C GLY A 324 15.46 -18.92 15.52
N GLU A 325 14.53 -18.23 16.18
CA GLU A 325 13.86 -18.71 17.40
C GLU A 325 13.24 -20.10 17.27
N HIS A 326 12.81 -20.48 16.09
CA HIS A 326 12.12 -21.75 15.83
C HIS A 326 12.94 -22.73 14.99
N THR A 327 14.25 -22.50 14.82
CA THR A 327 15.09 -23.30 13.91
C THR A 327 15.06 -24.78 14.28
N GLU A 328 15.29 -25.12 15.55
CA GLU A 328 15.29 -26.52 16.03
C GLU A 328 13.92 -27.17 15.88
N GLU A 329 12.85 -26.50 16.31
CA GLU A 329 11.46 -26.97 16.21
C GLU A 329 11.09 -27.31 14.76
N ILE A 330 11.38 -26.38 13.82
CA ILE A 330 11.05 -26.55 12.41
C ILE A 330 11.90 -27.68 11.78
N LEU A 331 13.19 -27.74 12.08
CA LEU A 331 14.06 -28.77 11.53
C LEU A 331 13.81 -30.18 12.10
N GLN A 332 13.30 -30.27 13.31
CA GLN A 332 12.84 -31.56 13.86
C GLN A 332 11.57 -32.04 13.14
N SER A 333 10.65 -31.14 12.81
CA SER A 333 9.39 -31.52 12.14
C SER A 333 9.58 -32.11 10.74
N ILE A 334 10.70 -31.85 10.06
CA ILE A 334 11.02 -32.44 8.75
C ILE A 334 11.76 -33.76 8.82
N LYS A 335 12.20 -34.17 10.01
CA LYS A 335 12.88 -35.46 10.24
C LYS A 335 11.92 -36.58 10.68
N SER A 336 10.75 -36.18 11.18
CA SER A 336 9.70 -37.15 11.56
C SER A 336 8.81 -37.40 10.34
N PRO A 337 8.60 -38.66 9.93
CA PRO A 337 7.78 -39.02 8.78
C PRO A 337 6.30 -38.68 9.00
#